data_71628995c528fa5c6564100de1224ec1
#
_entry.id   71628995c528fa5c6564100de1224ec1
#
_cell.length_a   1.000
_cell.length_b   1.000
_cell.length_c   1.000
_cell.angle_alpha   90.00
_cell.angle_beta   90.00
_cell.angle_gamma   90.00
#
_symmetry.space_group_name_H-M   'P 1'
#
loop_
_entity.id
_entity.type
_entity.pdbx_description
1 polymer ?
#
loop_
_entity_poly.entity_id
_entity_poly.type
_entity_poly.pdbx_seq_one_letter_code
_entity_poly.pdbx_strand_id
1 'polypeptide(L)' 'MNTKIANRIYIEDPTNEVIEWAKENLKFPNPEYEKKQRMGFWTGRTPKELRLYEWNGNTLILPFGVCREIMPMLRGGTL' A
#
# COMPACT_ATOMS: atom_id res chain seq x y z
N MET A 1 -4.58 8.87 -15.33
CA MET A 1 -4.82 7.97 -14.21
C MET A 1 -6.28 7.60 -14.13
N ASN A 2 -6.59 6.32 -14.22
CA ASN A 2 -7.96 5.81 -14.12
C ASN A 2 -8.14 5.10 -12.79
N THR A 3 -9.27 5.38 -12.13
CA THR A 3 -9.56 4.81 -10.83
C THR A 3 -10.87 4.03 -10.87
N LYS A 4 -10.83 2.80 -10.35
CA LYS A 4 -12.01 1.96 -10.23
C LYS A 4 -12.14 1.54 -8.77
N ILE A 5 -13.31 1.74 -8.19
CA ILE A 5 -13.57 1.38 -6.80
C ILE A 5 -14.60 0.25 -6.76
N ALA A 6 -14.21 -0.87 -6.16
CA ALA A 6 -15.08 -2.01 -5.96
C ALA A 6 -14.79 -2.56 -4.57
N ASN A 7 -14.45 -3.84 -4.44
CA ASN A 7 -13.99 -4.40 -3.17
C ASN A 7 -12.65 -3.82 -2.76
N ARG A 8 -11.90 -3.33 -3.76
CA ARG A 8 -10.60 -2.70 -3.58
C ARG A 8 -10.53 -1.51 -4.51
N ILE A 9 -9.55 -0.66 -4.30
CA ILE A 9 -9.32 0.51 -5.14
C ILE A 9 -8.27 0.15 -6.18
N TYR A 10 -8.63 0.25 -7.46
CA TYR A 10 -7.73 -0.03 -8.57
C TYR A 10 -7.38 1.27 -9.25
N ILE A 11 -6.10 1.63 -9.24
CA ILE A 11 -5.61 2.88 -9.85
C ILE A 11 -4.67 2.53 -10.98
N GLU A 12 -5.11 2.79 -12.20
CA GLU A 12 -4.33 2.57 -13.41
C GLU A 12 -3.44 3.78 -13.66
N ASP A 13 -2.14 3.54 -13.85
CA ASP A 13 -1.11 4.58 -14.03
C ASP A 13 -1.16 5.64 -12.92
N PRO A 14 -0.96 5.26 -11.66
CA PRO A 14 -1.02 6.22 -10.55
C PRO A 14 0.08 7.26 -10.66
N THR A 15 -0.19 8.47 -10.15
CA THR A 15 0.81 9.52 -10.10
C THR A 15 1.87 9.20 -9.03
N ASN A 16 3.03 9.86 -9.12
CA ASN A 16 4.08 9.67 -8.13
C ASN A 16 3.59 10.01 -6.72
N GLU A 17 2.74 11.01 -6.60
CA GLU A 17 2.16 11.41 -5.32
C GLU A 17 1.38 10.28 -4.68
N VAL A 18 0.55 9.59 -5.47
CA VAL A 18 -0.24 8.46 -5.00
C VAL A 18 0.67 7.29 -4.62
N ILE A 19 1.69 7.03 -5.42
CA ILE A 19 2.63 5.94 -5.16
C ILE A 19 3.38 6.18 -3.85
N GLU A 20 3.88 7.38 -3.65
CA GLU A 20 4.60 7.73 -2.43
C GLU A 20 3.70 7.66 -1.21
N TRP A 21 2.46 8.14 -1.34
CA TRP A 21 1.50 8.07 -0.26
C TRP A 21 1.26 6.61 0.16
N ALA A 22 1.09 5.72 -0.80
CA ALA A 22 0.88 4.30 -0.51
C ALA A 22 2.08 3.68 0.18
N LYS A 23 3.29 4.02 -0.28
CA LYS A 23 4.51 3.51 0.33
C LYS A 23 4.67 3.97 1.77
N GLU A 24 4.27 5.19 2.08
CA GLU A 24 4.41 5.73 3.43
C GLU A 24 3.31 5.26 4.37
N ASN A 25 2.08 5.16 3.88
CA ASN A 25 0.92 4.93 4.73
C ASN A 25 0.44 3.48 4.77
N LEU A 26 0.80 2.68 3.77
CA LEU A 26 0.36 1.29 3.69
C LEU A 26 1.49 0.29 3.88
N LYS A 27 2.55 0.74 4.51
CA LYS A 27 3.72 -0.06 4.82
C LYS A 27 3.90 -0.08 6.34
N PHE A 28 3.88 -1.26 6.91
CA PHE A 28 3.96 -1.42 8.36
C PHE A 28 5.09 -2.36 8.74
N PRO A 29 5.74 -2.15 9.90
CA PRO A 29 6.71 -3.12 10.37
C PRO A 29 6.01 -4.44 10.66
N ASN A 30 6.66 -5.55 10.30
CA ASN A 30 6.12 -6.88 10.55
C ASN A 30 6.46 -7.31 11.97
N PRO A 31 5.48 -7.41 12.88
CA PRO A 31 5.75 -7.79 14.27
C PRO A 31 6.31 -9.21 14.37
N GLU A 32 5.96 -10.10 13.45
CA GLU A 32 6.52 -11.45 13.43
C GLU A 32 8.01 -11.43 13.13
N TYR A 33 8.45 -10.58 12.21
CA TYR A 33 9.85 -10.42 11.90
C TYR A 33 10.63 -9.92 13.11
N GLU A 34 10.12 -8.89 13.78
CA GLU A 34 10.76 -8.32 14.95
C GLU A 34 10.85 -9.33 16.09
N LYS A 35 9.79 -10.12 16.28
CA LYS A 35 9.77 -11.15 17.31
C LYS A 35 10.82 -12.22 17.04
N LYS A 36 10.91 -12.71 15.81
CA LYS A 36 11.90 -13.72 15.44
C LYS A 36 13.31 -13.20 15.57
N GLN A 37 13.56 -11.97 15.18
CA GLN A 37 14.86 -11.35 15.30
C GLN A 37 15.28 -11.21 16.75
N ARG A 38 14.36 -10.80 17.60
CA ARG A 38 14.62 -10.65 19.05
C ARG A 38 14.92 -11.97 19.70
N MET A 39 14.26 -13.03 19.28
CA MET A 39 14.44 -14.36 19.85
C MET A 39 15.60 -15.14 19.19
N GLY A 40 16.23 -14.56 18.19
CA GLY A 40 17.35 -15.20 17.50
C GLY A 40 16.94 -16.25 16.48
N PHE A 41 15.67 -16.29 16.10
CA PHE A 41 15.21 -17.22 15.08
C PHE A 41 15.57 -16.72 13.69
N TRP A 42 15.64 -17.68 12.73
CA TRP A 42 15.92 -17.35 11.36
C TRP A 42 14.77 -16.55 10.74
N THR A 43 15.08 -15.39 10.15
CA THR A 43 14.10 -14.48 9.57
C THR A 43 14.12 -14.47 8.04
N GLY A 44 14.88 -15.36 7.40
CA GLY A 44 15.12 -15.31 5.97
C GLY A 44 13.88 -15.36 5.09
N ARG A 45 12.79 -16.01 5.55
CA ARG A 45 11.54 -16.09 4.81
C ARG A 45 10.47 -15.15 5.35
N THR A 46 10.75 -14.45 6.42
CA THR A 46 9.79 -13.54 7.04
C THR A 46 10.05 -12.14 6.53
N PRO A 47 9.11 -11.50 5.86
CA PRO A 47 9.34 -10.15 5.35
C PRO A 47 9.48 -9.17 6.52
N LYS A 48 10.43 -8.25 6.38
CA LYS A 48 10.67 -7.23 7.39
C LYS A 48 9.50 -6.27 7.52
N GLU A 49 8.82 -6.01 6.41
CA GLU A 49 7.73 -5.07 6.35
C GLU A 49 6.52 -5.69 5.66
N LEU A 50 5.33 -5.29 6.12
CA LEU A 50 4.08 -5.69 5.50
C LEU A 50 3.58 -4.56 4.63
N ARG A 51 3.13 -4.89 3.43
CA ARG A 51 2.56 -3.93 2.49
C ARG A 51 1.10 -4.24 2.26
N LEU A 52 0.25 -3.23 2.39
CA LEU A 52 -1.18 -3.37 2.16
C LEU A 52 -1.58 -2.99 0.74
N TYR A 53 -0.62 -2.65 -0.10
CA TYR A 53 -0.87 -2.35 -1.50
C TYR A 53 -0.23 -3.41 -2.40
N GLU A 54 -0.80 -3.59 -3.57
CA GLU A 54 -0.30 -4.56 -4.55
C GLU A 54 -0.17 -3.89 -5.90
N TRP A 55 0.68 -4.46 -6.75
CA TRP A 55 0.84 -4.01 -8.13
C TRP A 55 0.41 -5.11 -9.08
N ASN A 56 -0.34 -4.73 -10.11
CA ASN A 56 -0.68 -5.62 -11.20
C ASN A 56 -0.37 -4.88 -12.51
N GLY A 57 0.84 -5.09 -13.04
CA GLY A 57 1.29 -4.30 -14.17
C GLY A 57 1.39 -2.83 -13.81
N ASN A 58 0.60 -1.98 -14.46
CA ASN A 58 0.55 -0.55 -14.19
C ASN A 58 -0.53 -0.16 -13.21
N THR A 59 -1.23 -1.13 -12.64
CA THR A 59 -2.36 -0.86 -11.74
C THR A 59 -1.95 -1.04 -10.29
N LEU A 60 -2.14 -0.01 -9.50
CA LEU A 60 -1.92 -0.05 -8.06
C LEU A 60 -3.22 -0.44 -7.40
N ILE A 61 -3.17 -1.47 -6.55
CA ILE A 61 -4.36 -2.01 -5.88
C ILE A 61 -4.24 -1.70 -4.39
N LEU A 62 -5.24 -0.99 -3.86
CA LEU A 62 -5.28 -0.56 -2.47
C LEU A 62 -6.49 -1.16 -1.77
N PRO A 63 -6.40 -1.38 -0.44
CA PRO A 63 -7.56 -1.83 0.32
C PRO A 63 -8.65 -0.75 0.35
N PHE A 64 -9.92 -1.18 0.32
CA PHE A 64 -11.04 -0.25 0.31
C PHE A 64 -11.06 0.67 1.53
N GLY A 65 -10.52 0.20 2.65
CA GLY A 65 -10.52 0.97 3.90
C GLY A 65 -9.79 2.32 3.83
N VAL A 66 -8.91 2.52 2.83
CA VAL A 66 -8.19 3.79 2.67
C VAL A 66 -8.89 4.74 1.70
N CYS A 67 -10.09 4.40 1.27
CA CYS A 67 -10.82 5.19 0.29
C CYS A 67 -10.94 6.66 0.69
N ARG A 68 -11.32 6.93 1.93
CA ARG A 68 -11.49 8.30 2.44
C ARG A 68 -10.20 9.10 2.39
N GLU A 69 -9.08 8.45 2.68
CA GLU A 69 -7.79 9.13 2.76
C GLU A 69 -7.21 9.43 1.39
N ILE A 70 -7.45 8.55 0.43
CA ILE A 70 -6.86 8.70 -0.89
C ILE A 70 -7.76 9.47 -1.87
N MET A 71 -9.05 9.57 -1.60
CA MET A 71 -9.98 10.26 -2.50
C MET A 71 -9.57 11.68 -2.89
N PRO A 72 -9.09 12.53 -1.97
CA PRO A 72 -8.64 13.86 -2.34
C PRO A 72 -7.52 13.83 -3.38
N MET A 73 -6.63 12.86 -3.27
CA MET A 73 -5.52 12.71 -4.22
C MET A 73 -6.01 12.19 -5.57
N LEU A 74 -6.99 11.29 -5.57
CA LEU A 74 -7.55 10.73 -6.79
C LEU A 74 -8.32 11.77 -7.59
N ARG A 75 -8.85 12.77 -6.92
CA ARG A 75 -9.52 13.89 -7.56
C ARG A 75 -8.55 14.91 -8.14
N GLY A 76 -7.26 14.60 -8.10
CA GLY A 76 -6.24 15.46 -8.67
C GLY A 76 -6.03 16.77 -7.94
N GLY A 77 -6.46 16.85 -6.70
CA GLY A 77 -6.32 18.07 -5.92
C GLY A 77 -7.17 19.23 -6.46
N THR A 78 -8.11 18.95 -7.32
CA THR A 78 -8.97 19.95 -7.90
C THR A 78 -10.17 20.24 -7.01
N LEU A 79 -9.90 20.76 -5.89
CA LEU A 79 -10.99 21.13 -4.99
C LEU A 79 -11.13 22.63 -4.89
#